data_a9f51e6305e9d5720058a7e58076951e
#
_entry.id   a9f51e6305e9d5720058a7e58076951e
#
_cell.length_a   1.000
_cell.length_b   1.000
_cell.length_c   1.000
_cell.angle_alpha   90.00
_cell.angle_beta   90.00
_cell.angle_gamma   90.00
#
_symmetry.space_group_name_H-M   'P 1'
#
loop_
_entity.id
_entity.type
_entity.pdbx_description
1 polymer ?
#
loop_
_entity_poly.entity_id
_entity_poly.type
_entity_poly.pdbx_seq_one_letter_code
_entity_poly.pdbx_strand_id
1 'polypeptide(L)'
;MTGKNVDIASEYFQAVRTGDFPKVGELLDEGIVWHQPGANRFSGEHKGRDAVFAMLGGMMEASQGSFAIDTVHAVMGNGDMVVASIHFAGRREDASMSMDGVDVLRLKDGKIVEMWLFSGDHVAEDAFWGQ
;
A
#
# COMPACT_ATOMS: atom_id res chain seq x y z
N MET A 1 -2.68 -21.95 -10.52
CA MET A 1 -2.56 -22.09 -9.06
C MET A 1 -2.66 -20.74 -8.41
N THR A 2 -3.59 -20.62 -7.50
CA THR A 2 -3.81 -19.36 -6.79
C THR A 2 -2.65 -19.01 -5.87
N GLY A 3 -1.88 -20.02 -5.41
CA GLY A 3 -0.75 -19.78 -4.50
C GLY A 3 0.34 -18.89 -5.06
N LYS A 4 0.55 -18.90 -6.38
CA LYS A 4 1.60 -18.07 -7.00
C LYS A 4 1.32 -16.58 -6.82
N ASN A 5 0.10 -16.12 -7.05
CA ASN A 5 -0.24 -14.71 -6.87
C ASN A 5 -0.24 -14.31 -5.40
N VAL A 6 -0.70 -15.20 -4.52
CA VAL A 6 -0.61 -14.98 -3.08
C VAL A 6 0.85 -14.86 -2.64
N ASP A 7 1.73 -15.69 -3.20
CA ASP A 7 3.16 -15.64 -2.87
C ASP A 7 3.78 -14.31 -3.32
N ILE A 8 3.43 -13.83 -4.51
CA ILE A 8 3.92 -12.54 -5.02
C ILE A 8 3.43 -11.40 -4.13
N ALA A 9 2.15 -11.41 -3.75
CA ALA A 9 1.61 -10.41 -2.84
C ALA A 9 2.32 -10.45 -1.49
N SER A 10 2.60 -11.65 -0.97
CA SER A 10 3.31 -11.80 0.30
C SER A 10 4.73 -11.25 0.22
N GLU A 11 5.43 -11.48 -0.90
CA GLU A 11 6.75 -10.91 -1.15
C GLU A 11 6.68 -9.38 -1.18
N TYR A 12 5.63 -8.83 -1.79
CA TYR A 12 5.41 -7.38 -1.84
C TYR A 12 5.30 -6.80 -0.42
N PHE A 13 4.45 -7.39 0.42
CA PHE A 13 4.28 -6.89 1.79
C PHE A 13 5.55 -7.05 2.61
N GLN A 14 6.29 -8.13 2.41
CA GLN A 14 7.56 -8.31 3.09
C GLN A 14 8.57 -7.23 2.67
N ALA A 15 8.63 -6.93 1.38
CA ALA A 15 9.53 -5.89 0.86
C ALA A 15 9.15 -4.51 1.40
N VAL A 16 7.86 -4.20 1.46
CA VAL A 16 7.39 -2.93 2.04
C VAL A 16 7.78 -2.84 3.51
N ARG A 17 7.55 -3.91 4.27
CA ARG A 17 7.84 -3.92 5.72
C ARG A 17 9.32 -3.79 6.03
N THR A 18 10.18 -4.31 5.18
CA THR A 18 11.64 -4.25 5.41
C THR A 18 12.29 -3.06 4.71
N GLY A 19 11.51 -2.25 3.99
CA GLY A 19 12.05 -1.09 3.29
C GLY A 19 12.87 -1.44 2.05
N ASP A 20 12.64 -2.62 1.46
CA ASP A 20 13.34 -3.08 0.26
C ASP A 20 12.66 -2.51 -0.97
N PHE A 21 12.87 -1.22 -1.23
CA PHE A 21 12.22 -0.52 -2.35
C PHE A 21 12.62 -1.04 -3.73
N PRO A 22 13.86 -1.49 -3.98
CA PRO A 22 14.15 -2.15 -5.26
C PRO A 22 13.25 -3.36 -5.51
N LYS A 23 13.01 -4.18 -4.47
CA LYS A 23 12.13 -5.35 -4.60
C LYS A 23 10.69 -4.93 -4.84
N VAL A 24 10.21 -3.89 -4.14
CA VAL A 24 8.88 -3.35 -4.39
C VAL A 24 8.74 -2.95 -5.87
N GLY A 25 9.73 -2.26 -6.41
CA GLY A 25 9.73 -1.84 -7.82
C GLY A 25 9.70 -3.00 -8.79
N GLU A 26 10.36 -4.11 -8.46
CA GLU A 26 10.33 -5.32 -9.30
C GLU A 26 8.94 -5.95 -9.34
N LEU A 27 8.20 -5.86 -8.24
CA LEU A 27 6.89 -6.51 -8.12
C LEU A 27 5.75 -5.67 -8.67
N LEU A 28 5.91 -4.34 -8.75
CA LEU A 28 4.92 -3.45 -9.33
C LEU A 28 5.11 -3.36 -10.84
N ASP A 29 4.01 -3.51 -11.60
CA ASP A 29 4.05 -3.29 -13.03
C ASP A 29 4.37 -1.83 -13.33
N GLU A 30 5.08 -1.57 -14.41
CA GLU A 30 5.43 -0.21 -14.81
C GLU A 30 4.18 0.67 -14.99
N GLY A 31 3.09 0.10 -15.47
CA GLY A 31 1.82 0.80 -15.70
C GLY A 31 0.81 0.64 -14.57
N ILE A 32 1.24 0.30 -13.37
CA ILE A 32 0.33 0.08 -12.24
C ILE A 32 -0.61 1.26 -12.01
N VAL A 33 -1.85 0.95 -11.62
CA VAL A 33 -2.82 1.96 -11.17
C VAL A 33 -3.07 1.73 -9.68
N TRP A 34 -2.82 2.75 -8.88
CA TRP A 34 -2.93 2.70 -7.42
C TRP A 34 -4.04 3.64 -6.97
N HIS A 35 -5.03 3.10 -6.27
CA HIS A 35 -6.16 3.87 -5.76
C HIS A 35 -5.97 4.15 -4.28
N GLN A 36 -5.49 5.34 -3.96
CA GLN A 36 -5.26 5.77 -2.58
C GLN A 36 -6.54 6.33 -2.00
N PRO A 37 -7.00 5.84 -0.82
CA PRO A 37 -8.33 6.19 -0.30
C PRO A 37 -8.37 7.56 0.35
N GLY A 38 -9.59 7.99 0.69
CA GLY A 38 -9.82 9.17 1.48
C GLY A 38 -9.91 10.45 0.69
N ALA A 39 -9.81 11.56 1.42
CA ALA A 39 -9.88 12.91 0.86
C ALA A 39 -8.75 13.75 1.49
N ASN A 40 -7.51 13.34 1.24
CA ASN A 40 -6.30 14.01 1.72
C ASN A 40 -5.36 14.26 0.54
N ARG A 41 -4.20 14.83 0.83
CA ARG A 41 -3.26 15.24 -0.22
C ARG A 41 -2.71 14.09 -1.06
N PHE A 42 -2.80 12.86 -0.58
CA PHE A 42 -2.31 11.68 -1.31
C PHE A 42 -3.43 10.88 -1.98
N SER A 43 -4.70 11.23 -1.73
CA SER A 43 -5.85 10.47 -2.26
C SER A 43 -5.96 10.52 -3.77
N GLY A 44 -6.63 9.53 -4.35
CA GLY A 44 -6.91 9.47 -5.77
C GLY A 44 -6.13 8.41 -6.49
N GLU A 45 -6.19 8.43 -7.82
CA GLU A 45 -5.48 7.50 -8.67
C GLU A 45 -4.07 7.98 -8.95
N HIS A 46 -3.11 7.09 -8.71
CA HIS A 46 -1.71 7.32 -9.09
C HIS A 46 -1.38 6.32 -10.19
N LYS A 47 -1.08 6.80 -11.38
CA LYS A 47 -0.86 5.97 -12.55
C LYS A 47 0.62 5.87 -12.88
N GLY A 48 1.11 4.64 -12.95
CA GLY A 48 2.49 4.33 -13.24
C GLY A 48 3.34 4.18 -11.99
N ARG A 49 4.35 3.35 -12.10
CA ARG A 49 5.23 3.02 -10.98
C ARG A 49 5.93 4.25 -10.41
N ASP A 50 6.36 5.18 -11.28
CA ASP A 50 7.05 6.38 -10.82
C ASP A 50 6.12 7.27 -9.99
N ALA A 51 4.84 7.40 -10.39
CA ALA A 51 3.87 8.17 -9.61
C ALA A 51 3.60 7.53 -8.25
N VAL A 52 3.55 6.20 -8.21
CA VAL A 52 3.37 5.48 -6.95
C VAL A 52 4.56 5.70 -6.02
N PHE A 53 5.78 5.63 -6.55
CA PHE A 53 6.96 5.89 -5.73
C PHE A 53 7.04 7.34 -5.26
N ALA A 54 6.61 8.30 -6.08
CA ALA A 54 6.55 9.70 -5.66
C ALA A 54 5.57 9.88 -4.49
N MET A 55 4.41 9.22 -4.56
CA MET A 55 3.42 9.23 -3.48
C MET A 55 3.98 8.60 -2.21
N LEU A 56 4.57 7.42 -2.32
CA LEU A 56 5.14 6.72 -1.16
C LEU A 56 6.27 7.53 -0.53
N GLY A 57 7.11 8.16 -1.35
CA GLY A 57 8.17 9.05 -0.87
C GLY A 57 7.61 10.24 -0.11
N GLY A 58 6.52 10.83 -0.64
CA GLY A 58 5.83 11.93 0.03
C GLY A 58 5.25 11.51 1.37
N MET A 59 4.70 10.30 1.44
CA MET A 59 4.18 9.76 2.69
C MET A 59 5.29 9.56 3.73
N MET A 60 6.44 9.05 3.30
CA MET A 60 7.58 8.87 4.21
C MET A 60 8.10 10.20 4.72
N GLU A 61 8.17 11.20 3.85
CA GLU A 61 8.58 12.54 4.26
C GLU A 61 7.58 13.15 5.25
N ALA A 62 6.29 13.09 4.94
CA ALA A 62 5.23 13.64 5.79
C ALA A 62 5.17 12.98 7.16
N SER A 63 5.45 11.69 7.24
CA SER A 63 5.42 10.92 8.48
C SER A 63 6.77 10.87 9.19
N GLN A 64 7.76 11.59 8.67
CA GLN A 64 9.13 11.60 9.23
C GLN A 64 9.71 10.18 9.30
N GLY A 65 9.41 9.38 8.29
CA GLY A 65 9.90 8.01 8.17
C GLY A 65 9.17 6.99 9.02
N SER A 66 8.09 7.37 9.71
CA SER A 66 7.43 6.48 10.66
C SER A 66 6.32 5.62 10.06
N PHE A 67 5.75 6.03 8.89
CA PHE A 67 4.65 5.28 8.29
C PHE A 67 5.09 3.88 7.93
N ALA A 68 4.35 2.89 8.40
CA ALA A 68 4.69 1.49 8.15
C ALA A 68 3.45 0.60 8.22
N ILE A 69 3.46 -0.43 7.39
CA ILE A 69 2.57 -1.58 7.57
C ILE A 69 3.30 -2.46 8.59
N ASP A 70 2.81 -2.48 9.82
CA ASP A 70 3.49 -3.22 10.89
C ASP A 70 2.99 -4.65 11.05
N THR A 71 1.82 -4.96 10.50
CA THR A 71 1.24 -6.30 10.60
C THR A 71 0.48 -6.64 9.32
N VAL A 72 0.67 -7.87 8.85
CA VAL A 72 -0.16 -8.45 7.80
C VAL A 72 -0.92 -9.60 8.45
N HIS A 73 -2.24 -9.41 8.64
CA HIS A 73 -3.06 -10.39 9.36
C HIS A 73 -3.36 -11.62 8.51
N ALA A 74 -3.68 -11.41 7.24
CA ALA A 74 -4.03 -12.50 6.33
C ALA A 74 -3.86 -12.05 4.89
N VAL A 75 -3.51 -13.02 4.02
CA VAL A 75 -3.41 -12.81 2.58
C VAL A 75 -4.19 -13.94 1.92
N MET A 76 -5.16 -13.62 1.07
CA MET A 76 -6.02 -14.59 0.42
C MET A 76 -6.15 -14.26 -1.05
N GLY A 77 -6.22 -15.29 -1.88
CA GLY A 77 -6.29 -15.09 -3.33
C GLY A 77 -7.43 -15.82 -3.99
N ASN A 78 -7.85 -15.29 -5.13
CA ASN A 78 -8.84 -15.91 -6.01
C ASN A 78 -8.50 -15.50 -7.44
N GLY A 79 -7.91 -16.41 -8.21
CA GLY A 79 -7.47 -16.13 -9.58
C GLY A 79 -6.42 -15.04 -9.61
N ASP A 80 -6.68 -13.97 -10.35
CA ASP A 80 -5.76 -12.84 -10.49
C ASP A 80 -5.90 -11.79 -9.37
N MET A 81 -6.80 -12.03 -8.41
CA MET A 81 -7.05 -11.09 -7.31
C MET A 81 -6.50 -11.63 -5.99
N VAL A 82 -5.91 -10.73 -5.20
CA VAL A 82 -5.43 -11.05 -3.86
C VAL A 82 -5.92 -9.96 -2.92
N VAL A 83 -6.35 -10.36 -1.73
CA VAL A 83 -6.83 -9.45 -0.69
C VAL A 83 -5.94 -9.64 0.53
N ALA A 84 -5.47 -8.55 1.12
CA ALA A 84 -4.67 -8.59 2.33
C ALA A 84 -5.30 -7.72 3.41
N SER A 85 -5.45 -8.30 4.59
CA SER A 85 -5.88 -7.58 5.80
C SER A 85 -4.61 -7.17 6.54
N ILE A 86 -4.46 -5.88 6.81
CA ILE A 86 -3.23 -5.31 7.34
C ILE A 86 -3.52 -4.35 8.50
N HIS A 87 -2.48 -4.01 9.22
CA HIS A 87 -2.48 -2.90 10.17
C HIS A 87 -1.35 -1.95 9.78
N PHE A 88 -1.62 -0.66 9.80
CA PHE A 88 -0.62 0.35 9.52
C PHE A 88 -0.69 1.48 10.55
N ALA A 89 0.43 2.17 10.70
CA ALA A 89 0.56 3.24 11.67
C ALA A 89 1.57 4.27 11.19
N GLY A 90 1.45 5.49 11.70
CA GLY A 90 2.38 6.55 11.42
C GLY A 90 2.31 7.63 12.48
N ARG A 91 3.37 8.42 12.55
CA ARG A 91 3.47 9.54 13.48
C ARG A 91 4.15 10.71 12.80
N ARG A 92 3.77 11.88 13.22
CA ARG A 92 4.51 13.10 12.93
C ARG A 92 4.39 14.00 14.16
N GLU A 93 5.01 15.16 14.14
CA GLU A 93 5.23 15.98 15.32
C GLU A 93 3.99 16.11 16.23
N ASP A 94 2.83 16.36 15.65
CA ASP A 94 1.60 16.66 16.41
C ASP A 94 0.44 15.76 16.04
N ALA A 95 0.68 14.65 15.34
CA ALA A 95 -0.38 13.77 14.88
C ALA A 95 0.10 12.33 14.80
N SER A 96 -0.83 11.40 14.98
CA SER A 96 -0.56 9.98 14.80
C SER A 96 -1.80 9.29 14.26
N MET A 97 -1.58 8.13 13.62
CA MET A 97 -2.67 7.24 13.22
C MET A 97 -2.22 5.80 13.40
N SER A 98 -3.20 4.93 13.66
CA SER A 98 -2.99 3.50 13.82
C SER A 98 -4.31 2.83 13.51
N MET A 99 -4.35 1.98 12.49
CA MET A 99 -5.62 1.39 12.07
C MET A 99 -5.43 0.16 11.21
N ASP A 100 -6.47 -0.65 11.12
CA ASP A 100 -6.54 -1.75 10.18
C ASP A 100 -6.98 -1.23 8.82
N GLY A 101 -6.58 -1.94 7.78
CA GLY A 101 -7.01 -1.66 6.43
C GLY A 101 -7.02 -2.94 5.61
N VAL A 102 -7.48 -2.81 4.38
CA VAL A 102 -7.49 -3.90 3.42
C VAL A 102 -6.88 -3.39 2.12
N ASP A 103 -5.94 -4.15 1.58
CA ASP A 103 -5.39 -3.89 0.25
C ASP A 103 -5.90 -4.98 -0.69
N VAL A 104 -6.41 -4.57 -1.84
CA VAL A 104 -6.86 -5.48 -2.89
C VAL A 104 -5.91 -5.31 -4.07
N LEU A 105 -5.33 -6.41 -4.54
CA LEU A 105 -4.32 -6.40 -5.59
C LEU A 105 -4.81 -7.24 -6.77
N ARG A 106 -4.64 -6.71 -7.98
CA ARG A 106 -4.81 -7.49 -9.20
C ARG A 106 -3.43 -7.74 -9.79
N LEU A 107 -3.17 -8.99 -10.13
CA LEU A 107 -1.87 -9.42 -10.65
C LEU A 107 -2.00 -9.94 -12.08
N LYS A 108 -0.96 -9.72 -12.86
CA LYS A 108 -0.89 -10.23 -14.23
C LYS A 108 0.59 -10.50 -14.54
N ASP A 109 0.87 -11.70 -15.06
CA ASP A 109 2.22 -12.09 -15.48
C ASP A 109 3.27 -11.87 -14.40
N GLY A 110 2.93 -12.15 -13.15
CA GLY A 110 3.86 -12.04 -12.03
C GLY A 110 4.07 -10.64 -11.49
N LYS A 111 3.26 -9.67 -11.92
CA LYS A 111 3.36 -8.28 -11.48
C LYS A 111 2.03 -7.79 -10.93
N ILE A 112 2.11 -6.84 -10.00
CA ILE A 112 0.91 -6.17 -9.47
C ILE A 112 0.57 -5.05 -10.44
N VAL A 113 -0.62 -5.15 -11.08
CA VAL A 113 -1.04 -4.20 -12.12
C VAL A 113 -2.04 -3.18 -11.62
N GLU A 114 -2.72 -3.47 -10.53
CA GLU A 114 -3.67 -2.52 -9.93
C GLU A 114 -3.81 -2.79 -8.45
N MET A 115 -3.96 -1.73 -7.66
CA MET A 115 -4.12 -1.85 -6.22
C MET A 115 -5.19 -0.88 -5.72
N TRP A 116 -6.09 -1.40 -4.90
CA TRP A 116 -7.13 -0.62 -4.22
C TRP A 116 -6.89 -0.72 -2.72
N LEU A 117 -6.87 0.41 -2.03
CA LEU A 117 -6.63 0.44 -0.59
C LEU A 117 -7.88 0.92 0.13
N PHE A 118 -8.13 0.30 1.28
CA PHE A 118 -9.28 0.62 2.13
C PHE A 118 -8.76 0.83 3.54
N SER A 119 -9.19 1.92 4.17
CA SER A 119 -8.74 2.29 5.51
C SER A 119 -9.89 2.14 6.50
N GLY A 120 -9.56 1.69 7.71
CA GLY A 120 -10.56 1.47 8.75
C GLY A 120 -11.13 2.74 9.33
N ASP A 121 -10.42 3.87 9.22
CA ASP A 121 -10.86 5.16 9.76
C ASP A 121 -10.42 6.29 8.83
N HIS A 122 -11.27 6.63 7.87
CA HIS A 122 -10.97 7.68 6.89
C HIS A 122 -10.75 9.04 7.54
N VAL A 123 -11.51 9.36 8.56
CA VAL A 123 -11.42 10.66 9.21
C VAL A 123 -10.04 10.82 9.85
N ALA A 124 -9.60 9.80 10.57
CA ALA A 124 -8.28 9.82 11.21
C ALA A 124 -7.15 9.86 10.18
N GLU A 125 -7.26 9.10 9.11
CA GLU A 125 -6.25 9.08 8.07
C GLU A 125 -6.16 10.42 7.34
N ASP A 126 -7.30 10.99 6.97
CA ASP A 126 -7.34 12.29 6.29
C ASP A 126 -6.74 13.39 7.18
N ALA A 127 -7.04 13.37 8.47
CA ALA A 127 -6.47 14.32 9.41
C ALA A 127 -4.96 14.15 9.54
N PHE A 128 -4.49 12.91 9.52
CA PHE A 128 -3.06 12.63 9.64
C PHE A 128 -2.28 13.16 8.44
N TRP A 129 -2.71 12.81 7.22
CA TRP A 129 -1.99 13.23 6.01
C TRP A 129 -2.17 14.72 5.71
N GLY A 130 -3.37 15.27 5.98
CA GLY A 130 -3.69 16.65 5.71
C GLY A 130 -4.00 16.92 4.24
N GLN A 131 -4.19 18.15 3.90
CA GLN A 131 -4.56 18.57 2.54
C GLN A 131 -3.37 18.95 1.69
#